data_a94cf5ee82d6a6f2ddb81c2553175e7c
#
_entry.id   a94cf5ee82d6a6f2ddb81c2553175e7c
#
_cell.length_a   1.000
_cell.length_b   1.000
_cell.length_c   1.000
_cell.angle_alpha   90.00
_cell.angle_beta   90.00
_cell.angle_gamma   90.00
#
_symmetry.space_group_name_H-M   'P 1'
#
loop_
_entity.id
_entity.type
_entity.pdbx_description
1 polymer ?
#
loop_
_entity_poly.entity_id
_entity_poly.type
_entity_poly.pdbx_seq_one_letter_code
_entity_poly.pdbx_strand_id
1 'polypeptide(L)'
;MKIGVLALQGAFIEHVKMFEKLGQKAVEIRLPRQLKGLDGLLIPGGESTTMMNLMQSFDLIEPIKKLAGDQVAIWGTCAGLICVAQKVSNPDSTQMETLGLMNITVMRNAFGRQVDSFETGLQIAGLPDGPFPGVFIRAPYIEKVGRGVEVLARLADGEIVAARQGKMLATSFHPELTDDSRFHGYFLEICRS
;
A
#
# COMPACT_ATOMS: atom_id res chain seq x y z
N MET A 1 -0.84 -13.65 -14.09
CA MET A 1 -0.95 -12.17 -14.12
C MET A 1 0.43 -11.55 -14.09
N LYS A 2 0.56 -10.32 -14.57
CA LYS A 2 1.78 -9.52 -14.50
C LYS A 2 1.60 -8.44 -13.44
N ILE A 3 2.29 -8.58 -12.31
CA ILE A 3 2.22 -7.63 -11.18
C ILE A 3 3.48 -6.76 -11.18
N GLY A 4 3.29 -5.44 -11.23
CA GLY A 4 4.36 -4.47 -11.03
C GLY A 4 4.61 -4.25 -9.54
N VAL A 5 5.87 -4.16 -9.15
CA VAL A 5 6.28 -3.69 -7.82
C VAL A 5 7.17 -2.48 -8.02
N LEU A 6 6.78 -1.33 -7.47
CA LEU A 6 7.56 -0.11 -7.58
C LEU A 6 8.91 -0.28 -6.87
N ALA A 7 10.00 -0.25 -7.64
CA ALA A 7 11.36 -0.59 -7.17
C ALA A 7 12.29 0.63 -7.14
N LEU A 8 11.80 1.75 -6.63
CA LEU A 8 12.57 2.99 -6.48
C LEU A 8 13.31 3.03 -5.14
N GLN A 9 12.65 2.55 -4.08
CA GLN A 9 13.15 2.57 -2.71
C GLN A 9 12.29 1.63 -1.85
N GLY A 10 12.84 1.09 -0.75
CA GLY A 10 12.10 0.31 0.25
C GLY A 10 12.05 -1.20 -0.02
N ALA A 11 11.09 -1.88 0.63
CA ALA A 11 11.00 -3.35 0.70
C ALA A 11 10.33 -3.99 -0.54
N PHE A 12 10.79 -3.64 -1.75
CA PHE A 12 10.18 -4.15 -2.99
C PHE A 12 10.56 -5.60 -3.32
N ILE A 13 11.76 -6.05 -2.93
CA ILE A 13 12.27 -7.41 -3.23
C ILE A 13 11.42 -8.47 -2.54
N GLU A 14 11.04 -8.24 -1.29
CA GLU A 14 10.23 -9.12 -0.47
C GLU A 14 8.84 -9.32 -1.10
N HIS A 15 8.23 -8.24 -1.57
CA HIS A 15 6.97 -8.31 -2.31
C HIS A 15 7.09 -9.07 -3.64
N VAL A 16 8.17 -8.87 -4.39
CA VAL A 16 8.45 -9.63 -5.63
C VAL A 16 8.47 -11.13 -5.33
N LYS A 17 9.26 -11.55 -4.32
CA LYS A 17 9.35 -12.95 -3.90
C LYS A 17 8.00 -13.52 -3.48
N MET A 18 7.18 -12.73 -2.77
CA MET A 18 5.86 -13.18 -2.32
C MET A 18 4.92 -13.42 -3.51
N PHE A 19 4.89 -12.57 -4.52
CA PHE A 19 4.12 -12.80 -5.74
C PHE A 19 4.64 -13.98 -6.55
N GLU A 20 5.95 -14.18 -6.65
CA GLU A 20 6.56 -15.34 -7.31
C GLU A 20 6.19 -16.65 -6.59
N LYS A 21 6.19 -16.66 -5.25
CA LYS A 21 5.72 -17.80 -4.43
C LYS A 21 4.26 -18.15 -4.75
N LEU A 22 3.44 -17.17 -5.10
CA LEU A 22 2.05 -17.36 -5.55
C LEU A 22 1.92 -17.67 -7.05
N GLY A 23 3.04 -17.96 -7.74
CA GLY A 23 3.04 -18.31 -9.18
C GLY A 23 2.73 -17.15 -10.12
N GLN A 24 2.89 -15.90 -9.66
CA GLN A 24 2.67 -14.72 -10.51
C GLN A 24 3.97 -14.18 -11.07
N LYS A 25 3.89 -13.57 -12.26
CA LYS A 25 5.03 -12.83 -12.82
C LYS A 25 5.15 -11.47 -12.14
N ALA A 26 6.12 -11.31 -11.26
CA ALA A 26 6.46 -10.03 -10.65
C ALA A 26 7.51 -9.28 -11.49
N VAL A 27 7.33 -7.96 -11.61
CA VAL A 27 8.21 -7.08 -12.40
C VAL A 27 8.56 -5.83 -11.61
N GLU A 28 9.85 -5.57 -11.44
CA GLU A 28 10.33 -4.32 -10.84
C GLU A 28 10.04 -3.13 -11.76
N ILE A 29 9.35 -2.12 -11.21
CA ILE A 29 8.98 -0.89 -11.93
C ILE A 29 9.88 0.25 -11.48
N ARG A 30 10.63 0.82 -12.41
CA ARG A 30 11.50 1.99 -12.23
C ARG A 30 11.26 3.07 -13.27
N LEU A 31 10.62 2.73 -14.39
CA LEU A 31 10.43 3.62 -15.54
C LEU A 31 9.00 3.48 -16.10
N PRO A 32 8.41 4.55 -16.65
CA PRO A 32 7.04 4.56 -17.17
C PRO A 32 6.72 3.46 -18.17
N ARG A 33 7.66 3.12 -19.07
CA ARG A 33 7.46 2.07 -20.08
C ARG A 33 7.19 0.68 -19.49
N GLN A 34 7.62 0.43 -18.25
CA GLN A 34 7.44 -0.86 -17.57
C GLN A 34 6.02 -1.05 -17.02
N LEU A 35 5.25 0.03 -16.88
CA LEU A 35 3.85 0.03 -16.42
C LEU A 35 2.89 -0.59 -17.45
N LYS A 36 3.32 -0.72 -18.71
CA LYS A 36 2.46 -1.24 -19.77
C LYS A 36 2.08 -2.71 -19.56
N GLY A 37 0.77 -2.97 -19.61
CA GLY A 37 0.21 -4.32 -19.54
C GLY A 37 0.34 -4.97 -18.16
N LEU A 38 0.31 -4.17 -17.08
CA LEU A 38 0.17 -4.67 -15.72
C LEU A 38 -1.29 -4.99 -15.41
N ASP A 39 -1.50 -6.06 -14.66
CA ASP A 39 -2.78 -6.41 -14.05
C ASP A 39 -2.95 -5.76 -12.67
N GLY A 40 -1.82 -5.45 -12.01
CA GLY A 40 -1.78 -4.74 -10.73
C GLY A 40 -0.42 -4.08 -10.48
N LEU A 41 -0.42 -3.04 -9.64
CA LEU A 41 0.78 -2.33 -9.18
C LEU A 41 0.82 -2.27 -7.67
N LEU A 42 1.94 -2.68 -7.06
CA LEU A 42 2.21 -2.50 -5.65
C LEU A 42 3.23 -1.37 -5.45
N ILE A 43 2.93 -0.46 -4.51
CA ILE A 43 3.80 0.61 -4.02
C ILE A 43 4.24 0.21 -2.61
N PRO A 44 5.51 -0.17 -2.39
CA PRO A 44 5.99 -0.77 -1.14
C PRO A 44 6.14 0.24 -0.01
N GLY A 45 6.47 -0.28 1.17
CA GLY A 45 6.97 0.48 2.30
C GLY A 45 8.34 1.10 2.02
N GLY A 46 8.68 2.13 2.80
CA GLY A 46 9.93 2.88 2.67
C GLY A 46 9.80 4.26 3.28
N GLU A 47 10.43 5.29 2.70
CA GLU A 47 10.27 6.69 3.10
C GLU A 47 9.42 7.42 2.04
N SER A 48 8.23 7.88 2.45
CA SER A 48 7.19 8.36 1.53
C SER A 48 7.59 9.63 0.76
N THR A 49 8.30 10.57 1.38
CA THR A 49 8.75 11.80 0.71
C THR A 49 9.78 11.49 -0.37
N THR A 50 10.77 10.65 -0.05
CA THR A 50 11.77 10.18 -1.02
C THR A 50 11.11 9.43 -2.17
N MET A 51 10.12 8.58 -1.86
CA MET A 51 9.40 7.82 -2.88
C MET A 51 8.63 8.73 -3.84
N MET A 52 7.92 9.76 -3.34
CA MET A 52 7.22 10.74 -4.18
C MET A 52 8.21 11.55 -5.04
N ASN A 53 9.33 12.00 -4.46
CA ASN A 53 10.37 12.72 -5.20
C ASN A 53 10.98 11.86 -6.32
N LEU A 54 11.23 10.58 -6.06
CA LEU A 54 11.73 9.66 -7.08
C LEU A 54 10.66 9.39 -8.16
N MET A 55 9.39 9.19 -7.79
CA MET A 55 8.31 9.07 -8.78
C MET A 55 8.21 10.31 -9.66
N GLN A 56 8.36 11.51 -9.09
CA GLN A 56 8.41 12.76 -9.85
C GLN A 56 9.61 12.79 -10.80
N SER A 57 10.81 12.49 -10.29
CA SER A 57 12.06 12.55 -11.06
C SER A 57 12.11 11.54 -12.22
N PHE A 58 11.39 10.43 -12.11
CA PHE A 58 11.30 9.40 -13.14
C PHE A 58 10.02 9.48 -13.99
N ASP A 59 9.26 10.56 -13.90
CA ASP A 59 7.99 10.79 -14.64
C ASP A 59 6.96 9.66 -14.44
N LEU A 60 6.87 9.10 -13.25
CA LEU A 60 5.98 7.97 -12.92
C LEU A 60 4.60 8.41 -12.39
N ILE A 61 4.45 9.65 -11.88
CA ILE A 61 3.22 10.11 -11.21
C ILE A 61 2.02 10.02 -12.14
N GLU A 62 2.05 10.70 -13.28
CA GLU A 62 0.91 10.72 -14.21
C GLU A 62 0.64 9.35 -14.86
N PRO A 63 1.65 8.54 -15.26
CA PRO A 63 1.41 7.17 -15.69
C PRO A 63 0.75 6.28 -14.63
N ILE A 64 1.10 6.41 -13.34
CA ILE A 64 0.45 5.64 -12.26
C ILE A 64 -1.00 6.11 -12.05
N LYS A 65 -1.26 7.41 -12.05
CA LYS A 65 -2.64 7.96 -11.99
C LYS A 65 -3.49 7.47 -13.16
N LYS A 66 -2.90 7.39 -14.36
CA LYS A 66 -3.59 6.83 -15.53
C LYS A 66 -3.93 5.36 -15.34
N LEU A 67 -3.01 4.53 -14.81
CA LEU A 67 -3.31 3.12 -14.50
C LEU A 67 -4.53 2.99 -13.57
N ALA A 68 -4.61 3.83 -12.53
CA ALA A 68 -5.75 3.85 -11.63
C ALA A 68 -7.06 4.22 -12.37
N GLY A 69 -7.01 5.20 -13.28
CA GLY A 69 -8.12 5.58 -14.15
C GLY A 69 -8.54 4.46 -15.10
N ASP A 70 -7.60 3.69 -15.60
CA ASP A 70 -7.81 2.51 -16.47
C ASP A 70 -8.24 1.25 -15.67
N GLN A 71 -8.59 1.41 -14.39
CA GLN A 71 -9.06 0.34 -13.49
C GLN A 71 -8.03 -0.77 -13.22
N VAL A 72 -6.74 -0.50 -13.34
CA VAL A 72 -5.69 -1.40 -12.87
C VAL A 72 -5.63 -1.33 -11.34
N ALA A 73 -5.55 -2.47 -10.68
CA ALA A 73 -5.49 -2.53 -9.23
C ALA A 73 -4.17 -1.92 -8.70
N ILE A 74 -4.27 -1.06 -7.67
CA ILE A 74 -3.08 -0.48 -7.01
C ILE A 74 -3.15 -0.72 -5.52
N TRP A 75 -2.04 -1.20 -4.96
CA TRP A 75 -1.89 -1.44 -3.53
C TRP A 75 -0.71 -0.65 -2.95
N GLY A 76 -0.96 0.17 -1.93
CA GLY A 76 0.08 0.86 -1.15
C GLY A 76 0.27 0.24 0.23
N THR A 77 1.51 -0.17 0.58
CA THR A 77 1.87 -0.68 1.91
C THR A 77 2.70 0.35 2.68
N CYS A 78 2.42 0.58 3.94
CA CYS A 78 3.16 1.49 4.83
C CYS A 78 3.38 2.88 4.18
N ALA A 79 4.58 3.21 3.72
CA ALA A 79 4.84 4.44 2.96
C ALA A 79 4.03 4.54 1.66
N GLY A 80 3.78 3.41 1.00
CA GLY A 80 2.91 3.33 -0.18
C GLY A 80 1.46 3.71 0.12
N LEU A 81 0.93 3.37 1.31
CA LEU A 81 -0.38 3.85 1.77
C LEU A 81 -0.42 5.38 1.82
N ILE A 82 0.65 6.03 2.32
CA ILE A 82 0.77 7.50 2.33
C ILE A 82 0.75 8.03 0.89
N CYS A 83 1.49 7.40 -0.02
CA CYS A 83 1.56 7.83 -1.43
C CYS A 83 0.21 7.76 -2.14
N VAL A 84 -0.65 6.76 -1.86
CA VAL A 84 -1.96 6.64 -2.52
C VAL A 84 -3.07 7.47 -1.88
N ALA A 85 -2.87 7.99 -0.67
CA ALA A 85 -3.86 8.79 0.06
C ALA A 85 -4.20 10.10 -0.67
N GLN A 86 -5.43 10.58 -0.50
CA GLN A 86 -5.84 11.91 -0.96
C GLN A 86 -5.25 13.02 -0.10
N LYS A 87 -5.11 12.77 1.22
CA LYS A 87 -4.59 13.75 2.18
C LYS A 87 -3.67 13.10 3.19
N VAL A 88 -2.67 13.86 3.61
CA VAL A 88 -1.78 13.51 4.71
C VAL A 88 -1.95 14.55 5.80
N SER A 89 -2.32 14.12 7.00
CA SER A 89 -2.29 14.95 8.21
C SER A 89 -0.90 14.80 8.86
N ASN A 90 -0.23 15.93 9.02
CA ASN A 90 1.10 16.00 9.64
C ASN A 90 1.06 17.00 10.78
N PRO A 91 1.58 16.65 11.97
CA PRO A 91 1.72 17.64 13.04
C PRO A 91 2.67 18.80 12.66
N ASP A 92 3.58 18.58 11.72
CA ASP A 92 4.60 19.55 11.31
C ASP A 92 4.19 20.43 10.09
N SER A 93 2.91 20.48 9.74
CA SER A 93 2.29 21.36 8.71
C SER A 93 2.94 21.38 7.31
N THR A 94 3.89 20.53 6.99
CA THR A 94 4.41 20.40 5.63
C THR A 94 3.43 19.64 4.76
N GLN A 95 2.82 20.32 3.81
CA GLN A 95 1.94 19.68 2.83
C GLN A 95 2.75 18.77 1.92
N MET A 96 2.51 17.46 2.02
CA MET A 96 3.12 16.48 1.15
C MET A 96 2.23 16.21 -0.04
N GLU A 97 2.78 16.33 -1.25
CA GLU A 97 2.10 15.87 -2.46
C GLU A 97 1.98 14.34 -2.45
N THR A 98 0.86 13.82 -2.96
CA THR A 98 0.55 12.40 -3.05
C THR A 98 -0.03 12.08 -4.42
N LEU A 99 -0.23 10.79 -4.72
CA LEU A 99 -0.93 10.36 -5.94
C LEU A 99 -2.44 10.68 -5.90
N GLY A 100 -3.02 10.81 -4.70
CA GLY A 100 -4.43 11.16 -4.53
C GLY A 100 -5.43 10.12 -5.03
N LEU A 101 -5.09 8.84 -5.02
CA LEU A 101 -5.88 7.76 -5.62
C LEU A 101 -7.00 7.23 -4.73
N MET A 102 -6.89 7.37 -3.40
CA MET A 102 -7.87 6.90 -2.43
C MET A 102 -8.41 8.05 -1.58
N ASN A 103 -9.71 8.08 -1.37
CA ASN A 103 -10.39 9.08 -0.55
C ASN A 103 -10.18 8.80 0.95
N ILE A 104 -8.94 8.85 1.38
CA ILE A 104 -8.49 8.65 2.76
C ILE A 104 -7.61 9.80 3.23
N THR A 105 -7.64 10.09 4.53
CA THR A 105 -6.67 10.96 5.20
C THR A 105 -5.78 10.08 6.07
N VAL A 106 -4.47 10.21 5.92
CA VAL A 106 -3.48 9.37 6.60
C VAL A 106 -2.66 10.21 7.57
N MET A 107 -2.48 9.72 8.80
CA MET A 107 -1.56 10.28 9.79
C MET A 107 -0.20 9.59 9.66
N ARG A 108 0.86 10.37 9.44
CA ARG A 108 2.26 9.87 9.42
C ARG A 108 2.80 9.76 10.85
N ASN A 109 3.71 8.79 11.08
CA ASN A 109 4.41 8.61 12.36
C ASN A 109 3.45 8.55 13.57
N ALA A 110 2.38 7.80 13.43
CA ALA A 110 1.22 7.86 14.28
C ALA A 110 1.42 7.24 15.67
N PHE A 111 2.29 6.23 15.79
CA PHE A 111 2.46 5.46 17.00
C PHE A 111 3.46 6.06 18.01
N GLY A 112 3.92 7.32 17.78
CA GLY A 112 4.80 8.06 18.69
C GLY A 112 6.23 7.53 18.73
N ARG A 113 7.11 8.25 19.47
CA ARG A 113 8.55 7.92 19.55
C ARG A 113 8.86 6.69 20.42
N GLN A 114 7.90 6.13 21.14
CA GLN A 114 8.14 5.01 22.08
C GLN A 114 7.82 3.63 21.51
N VAL A 115 7.03 3.52 20.42
CA VAL A 115 6.69 2.23 19.78
C VAL A 115 7.08 2.29 18.32
N ASP A 116 8.36 1.96 18.04
CA ASP A 116 8.86 1.97 16.66
C ASP A 116 8.36 0.78 15.83
N SER A 117 8.08 -0.37 16.47
CA SER A 117 7.58 -1.57 15.80
C SER A 117 6.83 -2.50 16.75
N PHE A 118 5.83 -3.20 16.23
CA PHE A 118 5.10 -4.25 16.95
C PHE A 118 4.46 -5.24 15.97
N GLU A 119 4.06 -6.40 16.49
CA GLU A 119 3.31 -7.40 15.76
C GLU A 119 2.00 -7.70 16.46
N THR A 120 0.93 -7.93 15.69
CA THR A 120 -0.38 -8.30 16.23
C THR A 120 -1.19 -9.09 15.21
N GLY A 121 -2.12 -9.93 15.70
CA GLY A 121 -3.08 -10.62 14.86
C GLY A 121 -4.20 -9.68 14.42
N LEU A 122 -4.41 -9.50 13.14
CA LEU A 122 -5.44 -8.65 12.55
C LEU A 122 -6.63 -9.47 12.05
N GLN A 123 -7.83 -9.09 12.45
CA GLN A 123 -9.05 -9.55 11.77
C GLN A 123 -9.27 -8.68 10.53
N ILE A 124 -9.19 -9.27 9.35
CA ILE A 124 -9.29 -8.56 8.07
C ILE A 124 -10.57 -8.99 7.36
N ALA A 125 -11.43 -8.03 7.04
CA ALA A 125 -12.66 -8.31 6.30
C ALA A 125 -12.33 -8.90 4.91
N GLY A 126 -12.99 -10.01 4.57
CA GLY A 126 -12.76 -10.71 3.31
C GLY A 126 -11.53 -11.60 3.26
N LEU A 127 -10.76 -11.72 4.35
CA LEU A 127 -9.63 -12.63 4.44
C LEU A 127 -9.99 -13.80 5.38
N PRO A 128 -10.17 -15.01 4.86
CA PRO A 128 -10.54 -16.19 5.65
C PRO A 128 -9.36 -16.73 6.48
N ASP A 129 -9.63 -17.81 7.24
CA ASP A 129 -8.64 -18.63 7.94
C ASP A 129 -7.92 -17.94 9.12
N GLY A 130 -8.66 -17.10 9.86
CA GLY A 130 -8.23 -16.54 11.14
C GLY A 130 -7.36 -15.29 11.02
N PRO A 131 -6.79 -14.81 12.14
CA PRO A 131 -6.05 -13.57 12.17
C PRO A 131 -4.86 -13.58 11.23
N PHE A 132 -4.63 -12.44 10.55
CA PHE A 132 -3.44 -12.20 9.73
C PHE A 132 -2.32 -11.60 10.59
N PRO A 133 -1.07 -12.06 10.49
CA PRO A 133 0.06 -11.48 11.23
C PRO A 133 0.39 -10.08 10.68
N GLY A 134 0.01 -9.04 11.40
CA GLY A 134 0.31 -7.66 11.07
C GLY A 134 1.64 -7.22 11.67
N VAL A 135 2.65 -6.94 10.84
CA VAL A 135 3.95 -6.39 11.24
C VAL A 135 3.94 -4.90 10.98
N PHE A 136 4.10 -4.09 12.03
CA PHE A 136 4.10 -2.63 11.97
C PHE A 136 5.49 -2.09 12.29
N ILE A 137 6.03 -1.20 11.44
CA ILE A 137 7.33 -0.55 11.62
C ILE A 137 7.15 0.93 11.34
N ARG A 138 7.19 1.77 12.39
CA ARG A 138 6.93 3.23 12.29
C ARG A 138 5.75 3.56 11.39
N ALA A 139 4.69 2.78 11.53
CA ALA A 139 3.59 2.73 10.60
C ALA A 139 2.73 4.00 10.62
N PRO A 140 2.16 4.42 9.48
CA PRO A 140 1.06 5.36 9.44
C PRO A 140 -0.24 4.66 9.87
N TYR A 141 -1.31 5.44 10.14
CA TYR A 141 -2.68 4.90 10.15
C TYR A 141 -3.62 5.78 9.32
N ILE A 142 -4.77 5.23 8.96
CA ILE A 142 -5.82 5.96 8.25
C ILE A 142 -6.66 6.67 9.31
N GLU A 143 -6.56 8.01 9.37
CA GLU A 143 -7.30 8.85 10.30
C GLU A 143 -8.76 8.97 9.91
N LYS A 144 -9.03 9.13 8.59
CA LYS A 144 -10.39 9.30 8.05
C LYS A 144 -10.55 8.56 6.74
N VAL A 145 -11.75 8.01 6.55
CA VAL A 145 -12.18 7.43 5.28
C VAL A 145 -13.33 8.25 4.71
N GLY A 146 -13.30 8.50 3.41
CA GLY A 146 -14.37 9.19 2.71
C GLY A 146 -15.36 8.24 2.03
N ARG A 147 -16.24 8.81 1.21
CA ARG A 147 -17.29 8.06 0.52
C ARG A 147 -16.67 6.98 -0.40
N GLY A 148 -17.22 5.78 -0.34
CA GLY A 148 -16.83 4.65 -1.19
C GLY A 148 -15.60 3.88 -0.70
N VAL A 149 -15.05 4.24 0.47
CA VAL A 149 -13.96 3.50 1.10
C VAL A 149 -14.50 2.50 2.10
N GLU A 150 -14.10 1.25 1.97
CA GLU A 150 -14.37 0.15 2.88
C GLU A 150 -13.19 -0.04 3.85
N VAL A 151 -13.48 -0.09 5.15
CA VAL A 151 -12.48 -0.40 6.18
C VAL A 151 -12.36 -1.91 6.29
N LEU A 152 -11.14 -2.44 6.05
CA LEU A 152 -10.87 -3.88 6.09
C LEU A 152 -10.33 -4.35 7.44
N ALA A 153 -9.55 -3.53 8.14
CA ALA A 153 -8.99 -3.88 9.45
C ALA A 153 -8.78 -2.67 10.35
N ARG A 154 -8.93 -2.92 11.66
CA ARG A 154 -8.62 -1.98 12.73
C ARG A 154 -7.75 -2.64 13.78
N LEU A 155 -6.94 -1.85 14.46
CA LEU A 155 -6.31 -2.24 15.73
C LEU A 155 -7.33 -2.22 16.88
N ALA A 156 -6.93 -2.77 18.03
CA ALA A 156 -7.79 -2.86 19.22
C ALA A 156 -8.20 -1.49 19.78
N ASP A 157 -7.39 -0.45 19.59
CA ASP A 157 -7.65 0.95 19.92
C ASP A 157 -8.55 1.68 18.92
N GLY A 158 -8.92 1.01 17.81
CA GLY A 158 -9.84 1.52 16.79
C GLY A 158 -9.15 2.14 15.56
N GLU A 159 -7.84 2.29 15.55
CA GLU A 159 -7.08 2.83 14.40
C GLU A 159 -7.26 1.97 13.16
N ILE A 160 -7.55 2.63 12.03
CA ILE A 160 -7.75 1.94 10.75
C ILE A 160 -6.39 1.64 10.11
N VAL A 161 -6.13 0.35 9.86
CA VAL A 161 -4.84 -0.13 9.34
C VAL A 161 -4.93 -0.83 8.00
N ALA A 162 -6.13 -1.06 7.49
CA ALA A 162 -6.35 -1.50 6.11
C ALA A 162 -7.69 -0.96 5.58
N ALA A 163 -7.69 -0.53 4.32
CA ALA A 163 -8.88 -0.05 3.62
C ALA A 163 -8.81 -0.33 2.12
N ARG A 164 -10.00 -0.42 1.50
CA ARG A 164 -10.16 -0.63 0.06
C ARG A 164 -11.12 0.41 -0.53
N GLN A 165 -10.84 0.86 -1.75
CA GLN A 165 -11.76 1.67 -2.55
C GLN A 165 -11.74 1.17 -4.01
N GLY A 166 -12.76 0.42 -4.39
CA GLY A 166 -12.77 -0.23 -5.70
C GLY A 166 -11.57 -1.16 -5.87
N LYS A 167 -10.67 -0.87 -6.82
CA LYS A 167 -9.42 -1.60 -7.05
C LYS A 167 -8.20 -1.02 -6.32
N MET A 168 -8.40 0.02 -5.51
CA MET A 168 -7.33 0.59 -4.68
C MET A 168 -7.32 -0.07 -3.31
N LEU A 169 -6.17 -0.53 -2.86
CA LEU A 169 -5.93 -1.19 -1.58
C LEU A 169 -4.83 -0.42 -0.82
N ALA A 170 -5.00 -0.25 0.48
CA ALA A 170 -4.04 0.43 1.33
C ALA A 170 -3.89 -0.29 2.68
N THR A 171 -2.65 -0.51 3.11
CA THR A 171 -2.33 -1.17 4.38
C THR A 171 -1.21 -0.44 5.12
N SER A 172 -1.33 -0.35 6.44
CA SER A 172 -0.31 0.24 7.32
C SER A 172 0.83 -0.71 7.65
N PHE A 173 0.55 -2.01 7.65
CA PHE A 173 1.48 -3.08 8.02
C PHE A 173 2.27 -3.59 6.81
N HIS A 174 3.28 -4.41 7.11
CA HIS A 174 4.22 -5.03 6.18
C HIS A 174 3.91 -6.52 5.99
N PRO A 175 2.99 -6.91 5.08
CA PRO A 175 2.67 -8.32 4.86
C PRO A 175 3.82 -9.11 4.24
N GLU A 176 4.76 -8.43 3.59
CA GLU A 176 5.95 -9.02 2.98
C GLU A 176 7.00 -9.52 3.98
N LEU A 177 6.88 -9.09 5.25
CA LEU A 177 7.78 -9.52 6.33
C LEU A 177 7.28 -10.76 7.08
N THR A 178 6.20 -11.38 6.58
CA THR A 178 5.63 -12.61 7.13
C THR A 178 5.71 -13.73 6.11
N ASP A 179 5.56 -14.98 6.55
CA ASP A 179 5.43 -16.13 5.64
C ASP A 179 4.01 -16.30 5.08
N ASP A 180 3.06 -15.48 5.54
CA ASP A 180 1.65 -15.57 5.20
C ASP A 180 1.35 -14.83 3.90
N SER A 181 1.10 -15.58 2.84
CA SER A 181 0.83 -15.01 1.52
C SER A 181 -0.64 -14.64 1.26
N ARG A 182 -1.55 -14.85 2.24
CA ARG A 182 -3.00 -14.62 2.04
C ARG A 182 -3.32 -13.20 1.61
N PHE A 183 -2.64 -12.19 2.15
CA PHE A 183 -2.92 -10.80 1.79
C PHE A 183 -2.46 -10.46 0.37
N HIS A 184 -1.32 -11.00 -0.09
CA HIS A 184 -0.91 -10.91 -1.49
C HIS A 184 -1.90 -11.64 -2.41
N GLY A 185 -2.41 -12.81 -1.97
CA GLY A 185 -3.49 -13.52 -2.65
C GLY A 185 -4.75 -12.69 -2.80
N TYR A 186 -5.18 -12.02 -1.72
CA TYR A 186 -6.32 -11.11 -1.73
C TYR A 186 -6.14 -9.96 -2.75
N PHE A 187 -4.94 -9.37 -2.84
CA PHE A 187 -4.65 -8.37 -3.87
C PHE A 187 -4.77 -8.94 -5.29
N LEU A 188 -4.33 -10.19 -5.51
CA LEU A 188 -4.50 -10.85 -6.81
C LEU A 188 -5.97 -11.06 -7.19
N GLU A 189 -6.86 -11.28 -6.22
CA GLU A 189 -8.31 -11.34 -6.45
C GLU A 189 -8.87 -9.98 -6.88
N ILE A 190 -8.40 -8.89 -6.26
CA ILE A 190 -8.76 -7.53 -6.67
C ILE A 190 -8.31 -7.24 -8.11
N CYS A 191 -7.14 -7.73 -8.52
CA CYS A 191 -6.65 -7.58 -9.90
C CYS A 191 -7.56 -8.28 -10.92
N ARG A 192 -8.21 -9.40 -10.53
CA ARG A 192 -9.10 -10.19 -11.41
C ARG A 192 -10.52 -9.62 -11.51
N SER A 193 -11.01 -8.92 -10.50
CA SER A 193 -12.33 -8.32 -10.48
C SER A 193 -12.41 -7.10 -11.41
#